data_16fcc1b062c4d018593cf1cebf6bc19a
#
_entry.id   16fcc1b062c4d018593cf1cebf6bc19a
#
_cell.length_a   1.000
_cell.length_b   1.000
_cell.length_c   1.000
_cell.angle_alpha   90.00
_cell.angle_beta   90.00
_cell.angle_gamma   90.00
#
_symmetry.space_group_name_H-M   'P 1'
#
loop_
_entity.id
_entity.type
_entity.pdbx_description
1 polymer ?
#
loop_
_entity_poly.entity_id
_entity_poly.type
_entity_poly.pdbx_seq_one_letter_code
_entity_poly.pdbx_strand_id
1 'polypeptide(L)'
;MKPTILYLFLLTTIIGCNQNNHKASEQLNDFPYLEADIRKLSSGYASGEYTITDVTQAYLNRIERIDRTGPTLRSIIEVNPDALAIANELDAELAAGKRRGPLHGIPIVLKDNIDTHDKMATTAGSRALMDSKPLQDSEVAAKLRAAGAIILAKANLSEWANFRGQNSSSGWSGINGQTKNPYVLTRNPCGSSAGSGAAVSANLTVLAIGTETNGSIVCPSNANGIVGIKPTVGLISRSGIIPISFTQDTAGPMARTLTDAVLTLGVLTGVDKKDSKTLASKEHALTDYSPFLKLDGVQGKRIALYTAPLGENTEVDSLVRKS
;
A
#
# COMPACT_ATOMS: atom_id res chain seq x y z
N MET A 1 -11.27 5.74 -62.39
CA MET A 1 -10.54 6.55 -61.40
C MET A 1 -11.32 6.53 -60.10
N LYS A 2 -10.85 5.86 -59.07
CA LYS A 2 -11.16 6.04 -57.64
C LYS A 2 -11.16 4.75 -56.79
N PRO A 3 -10.00 4.06 -56.64
CA PRO A 3 -9.84 3.32 -55.39
C PRO A 3 -8.57 3.71 -54.58
N THR A 4 -7.69 4.57 -55.10
CA THR A 4 -6.37 4.77 -54.47
C THR A 4 -6.36 5.74 -53.25
N ILE A 5 -7.36 6.61 -53.13
CA ILE A 5 -7.42 7.61 -52.04
C ILE A 5 -7.94 7.02 -50.72
N LEU A 6 -8.78 5.99 -50.79
CA LEU A 6 -9.38 5.37 -49.58
C LEU A 6 -8.36 4.57 -48.79
N TYR A 7 -7.37 3.92 -49.43
CA TYR A 7 -6.32 3.14 -48.76
C TYR A 7 -5.27 4.02 -48.04
N LEU A 8 -5.02 5.24 -48.55
CA LEU A 8 -4.04 6.12 -47.91
C LEU A 8 -4.57 6.72 -46.59
N PHE A 9 -5.89 6.93 -46.47
CA PHE A 9 -6.52 7.45 -45.25
C PHE A 9 -6.60 6.40 -44.14
N LEU A 10 -6.73 5.12 -44.47
CA LEU A 10 -6.77 4.02 -43.50
C LEU A 10 -5.38 3.73 -42.90
N LEU A 11 -4.31 3.91 -43.70
CA LEU A 11 -2.92 3.71 -43.22
C LEU A 11 -2.46 4.81 -42.27
N THR A 12 -2.90 6.06 -42.47
CA THR A 12 -2.52 7.18 -41.61
C THR A 12 -3.20 7.11 -40.22
N THR A 13 -4.41 6.57 -40.13
CA THR A 13 -5.10 6.41 -38.83
C THR A 13 -4.49 5.29 -37.98
N ILE A 14 -3.98 4.21 -38.60
CA ILE A 14 -3.32 3.09 -37.88
C ILE A 14 -1.94 3.54 -37.33
N ILE A 15 -1.18 4.36 -38.08
CA ILE A 15 0.12 4.86 -37.64
C ILE A 15 -0.05 5.89 -36.49
N GLY A 16 -1.10 6.74 -36.54
CA GLY A 16 -1.39 7.69 -35.48
C GLY A 16 -1.77 7.04 -34.13
N CYS A 17 -2.54 5.97 -34.12
CA CYS A 17 -2.90 5.23 -32.91
C CYS A 17 -1.69 4.53 -32.27
N ASN A 18 -0.77 3.99 -33.07
CA ASN A 18 0.40 3.30 -32.54
C ASN A 18 1.44 4.27 -31.93
N GLN A 19 1.62 5.46 -32.51
CA GLN A 19 2.54 6.46 -31.97
C GLN A 19 2.01 7.08 -30.66
N ASN A 20 0.71 7.27 -30.52
CA ASN A 20 0.13 7.79 -29.29
C ASN A 20 0.20 6.78 -28.14
N ASN A 21 0.03 5.49 -28.42
CA ASN A 21 0.19 4.44 -27.41
C ASN A 21 1.65 4.27 -26.96
N HIS A 22 2.62 4.41 -27.85
CA HIS A 22 4.04 4.37 -27.52
C HIS A 22 4.45 5.57 -26.64
N LYS A 23 4.06 6.80 -27.00
CA LYS A 23 4.32 8.00 -26.19
C LYS A 23 3.63 7.94 -24.82
N ALA A 24 2.41 7.43 -24.75
CA ALA A 24 1.72 7.24 -23.47
C ALA A 24 2.42 6.20 -22.57
N SER A 25 2.94 5.10 -23.12
CA SER A 25 3.68 4.08 -22.37
C SER A 25 5.05 4.59 -21.91
N GLU A 26 5.77 5.36 -22.72
CA GLU A 26 7.04 6.00 -22.32
C GLU A 26 6.83 6.99 -21.18
N GLN A 27 5.79 7.82 -21.24
CA GLN A 27 5.47 8.78 -20.17
C GLN A 27 5.07 8.11 -18.85
N LEU A 28 4.47 6.92 -18.87
CA LEU A 28 4.12 6.16 -17.65
C LEU A 28 5.34 5.58 -16.93
N ASN A 29 6.42 5.31 -17.66
CA ASN A 29 7.66 4.76 -17.13
C ASN A 29 8.66 5.82 -16.67
N ASP A 30 8.42 7.11 -16.97
CA ASP A 30 9.27 8.22 -16.54
C ASP A 30 8.96 8.64 -15.10
N PHE A 31 9.21 7.71 -14.17
CA PHE A 31 9.10 7.94 -12.74
C PHE A 31 10.44 7.64 -12.07
N PRO A 32 11.16 8.66 -11.54
CA PRO A 32 12.54 8.51 -11.09
C PRO A 32 12.71 7.55 -9.90
N TYR A 33 11.63 7.33 -9.15
CA TYR A 33 11.63 6.47 -7.95
C TYR A 33 10.91 5.13 -8.20
N LEU A 34 10.88 4.67 -9.47
CA LEU A 34 10.30 3.36 -9.80
C LEU A 34 11.02 2.27 -9.01
N GLU A 35 10.22 1.37 -8.38
CA GLU A 35 10.70 0.28 -7.51
C GLU A 35 11.63 0.74 -6.36
N ALA A 36 11.56 2.03 -5.96
CA ALA A 36 12.35 2.49 -4.83
C ALA A 36 11.85 1.87 -3.51
N ASP A 37 12.78 1.28 -2.77
CA ASP A 37 12.60 0.78 -1.42
C ASP A 37 13.02 1.81 -0.36
N ILE A 38 12.80 1.51 0.92
CA ILE A 38 13.20 2.37 2.05
C ILE A 38 14.69 2.67 2.00
N ARG A 39 15.54 1.68 1.66
CA ARG A 39 16.99 1.82 1.64
C ARG A 39 17.43 2.78 0.55
N LYS A 40 16.92 2.62 -0.67
CA LYS A 40 17.24 3.48 -1.81
C LYS A 40 16.90 4.93 -1.50
N LEU A 41 15.68 5.21 -1.00
CA LEU A 41 15.28 6.58 -0.66
C LEU A 41 16.13 7.14 0.48
N SER A 42 16.32 6.38 1.54
CA SER A 42 17.14 6.82 2.69
C SER A 42 18.58 7.12 2.29
N SER A 43 19.16 6.36 1.37
CA SER A 43 20.53 6.59 0.87
C SER A 43 20.60 7.86 0.01
N GLY A 44 19.60 8.09 -0.87
CA GLY A 44 19.54 9.31 -1.67
C GLY A 44 19.34 10.56 -0.83
N TYR A 45 18.52 10.51 0.22
CA TYR A 45 18.40 11.61 1.19
C TYR A 45 19.72 11.89 1.90
N ALA A 46 20.43 10.84 2.33
CA ALA A 46 21.72 10.98 3.03
C ALA A 46 22.83 11.51 2.14
N SER A 47 22.82 11.20 0.84
CA SER A 47 23.80 11.70 -0.13
C SER A 47 23.44 13.08 -0.70
N GLY A 48 22.23 13.57 -0.46
CA GLY A 48 21.72 14.81 -1.07
C GLY A 48 21.40 14.67 -2.56
N GLU A 49 21.23 13.46 -3.08
CA GLU A 49 20.82 13.20 -4.48
C GLU A 49 19.45 13.78 -4.77
N TYR A 50 18.54 13.74 -3.80
CA TYR A 50 17.20 14.33 -3.83
C TYR A 50 16.72 14.62 -2.41
N THR A 51 15.74 15.50 -2.30
CA THR A 51 15.09 15.84 -1.03
C THR A 51 13.88 14.95 -0.77
N ILE A 52 13.42 14.93 0.49
CA ILE A 52 12.17 14.28 0.88
C ILE A 52 10.99 14.95 0.16
N THR A 53 11.05 16.27 0.00
CA THR A 53 10.06 17.06 -0.73
C THR A 53 9.98 16.68 -2.22
N ASP A 54 11.13 16.49 -2.91
CA ASP A 54 11.18 16.05 -4.31
C ASP A 54 10.50 14.69 -4.49
N VAL A 55 10.84 13.74 -3.61
CA VAL A 55 10.25 12.40 -3.61
C VAL A 55 8.74 12.47 -3.37
N THR A 56 8.32 13.22 -2.36
CA THR A 56 6.90 13.37 -2.02
C THR A 56 6.11 13.97 -3.19
N GLN A 57 6.63 15.03 -3.79
CA GLN A 57 6.00 15.66 -4.97
C GLN A 57 5.90 14.69 -6.15
N ALA A 58 6.93 13.90 -6.39
CA ALA A 58 6.93 12.92 -7.49
C ALA A 58 5.84 11.85 -7.28
N TYR A 59 5.67 11.33 -6.05
CA TYR A 59 4.61 10.38 -5.73
C TYR A 59 3.21 11.01 -5.87
N LEU A 60 3.02 12.26 -5.45
CA LEU A 60 1.75 12.99 -5.62
C LEU A 60 1.41 13.15 -7.11
N ASN A 61 2.38 13.53 -7.93
CA ASN A 61 2.21 13.66 -9.38
C ASN A 61 1.88 12.29 -10.01
N ARG A 62 2.49 11.22 -9.53
CA ARG A 62 2.20 9.87 -10.03
C ARG A 62 0.79 9.41 -9.65
N ILE A 63 0.33 9.70 -8.43
CA ILE A 63 -1.06 9.44 -8.03
C ILE A 63 -2.02 10.13 -8.99
N GLU A 64 -1.81 11.40 -9.31
CA GLU A 64 -2.66 12.12 -10.26
C GLU A 64 -2.67 11.47 -11.65
N ARG A 65 -1.50 11.10 -12.17
CA ARG A 65 -1.34 10.53 -13.52
C ARG A 65 -1.86 9.10 -13.65
N ILE A 66 -1.68 8.26 -12.65
CA ILE A 66 -1.99 6.82 -12.73
C ILE A 66 -3.32 6.49 -12.08
N ASP A 67 -3.57 7.06 -10.90
CA ASP A 67 -4.73 6.68 -10.09
C ASP A 67 -6.00 7.43 -10.50
N ARG A 68 -5.87 8.71 -10.91
CA ARG A 68 -7.01 9.61 -11.17
C ARG A 68 -7.28 9.85 -12.65
N THR A 69 -6.27 10.17 -13.46
CA THR A 69 -6.48 10.64 -14.85
C THR A 69 -6.11 9.62 -15.92
N GLY A 70 -5.12 8.74 -15.71
CA GLY A 70 -4.66 7.76 -16.67
C GLY A 70 -5.43 6.42 -16.61
N PRO A 71 -4.80 5.32 -16.18
CA PRO A 71 -5.46 4.02 -16.01
C PRO A 71 -6.63 4.06 -15.03
N THR A 72 -6.70 5.09 -14.20
CA THR A 72 -7.74 5.31 -13.19
C THR A 72 -7.91 4.10 -12.28
N LEU A 73 -6.84 3.78 -11.52
CA LEU A 73 -6.82 2.63 -10.64
C LEU A 73 -7.80 2.75 -9.47
N ARG A 74 -8.12 3.99 -9.07
CA ARG A 74 -9.00 4.28 -7.93
C ARG A 74 -8.53 3.60 -6.65
N SER A 75 -7.22 3.57 -6.44
CA SER A 75 -6.60 3.00 -5.25
C SER A 75 -6.50 3.99 -4.09
N ILE A 76 -6.59 5.30 -4.37
CA ILE A 76 -6.50 6.39 -3.41
C ILE A 76 -7.85 7.09 -3.29
N ILE A 77 -8.39 7.17 -2.06
CA ILE A 77 -9.60 7.94 -1.74
C ILE A 77 -9.26 9.42 -1.57
N GLU A 78 -8.34 9.73 -0.67
CA GLU A 78 -8.01 11.11 -0.29
C GLU A 78 -6.49 11.26 -0.15
N VAL A 79 -5.93 12.31 -0.74
CA VAL A 79 -4.53 12.69 -0.60
C VAL A 79 -4.40 13.64 0.58
N ASN A 80 -3.36 13.48 1.37
CA ASN A 80 -3.06 14.38 2.48
C ASN A 80 -2.67 15.77 1.95
N PRO A 81 -3.46 16.82 2.20
CA PRO A 81 -3.16 18.16 1.71
C PRO A 81 -1.90 18.77 2.34
N ASP A 82 -1.46 18.23 3.49
CA ASP A 82 -0.29 18.72 4.20
C ASP A 82 0.99 17.89 3.90
N ALA A 83 0.92 16.92 2.99
CA ALA A 83 2.05 16.01 2.70
C ALA A 83 3.35 16.73 2.35
N LEU A 84 3.30 17.79 1.54
CA LEU A 84 4.47 18.58 1.16
C LEU A 84 5.00 19.45 2.31
N ALA A 85 4.12 20.01 3.13
CA ALA A 85 4.54 20.76 4.32
C ALA A 85 5.29 19.84 5.29
N ILE A 86 4.76 18.64 5.54
CA ILE A 86 5.41 17.61 6.36
C ILE A 86 6.76 17.19 5.75
N ALA A 87 6.84 17.03 4.43
CA ALA A 87 8.08 16.69 3.74
C ALA A 87 9.15 17.76 3.94
N ASN A 88 8.79 19.05 3.80
CA ASN A 88 9.71 20.16 4.06
C ASN A 88 10.21 20.21 5.52
N GLU A 89 9.34 19.92 6.49
CA GLU A 89 9.76 19.81 7.90
C GLU A 89 10.79 18.70 8.11
N LEU A 90 10.57 17.53 7.50
CA LEU A 90 11.48 16.39 7.60
C LEU A 90 12.81 16.65 6.88
N ASP A 91 12.82 17.39 5.76
CA ASP A 91 14.04 17.87 5.11
C ASP A 91 14.84 18.79 6.03
N ALA A 92 14.17 19.73 6.71
CA ALA A 92 14.80 20.63 7.66
C ALA A 92 15.38 19.88 8.87
N GLU A 93 14.68 18.87 9.38
CA GLU A 93 15.20 17.98 10.44
C GLU A 93 16.44 17.23 9.98
N LEU A 94 16.40 16.66 8.77
CA LEU A 94 17.54 15.93 8.20
C LEU A 94 18.76 16.83 8.01
N ALA A 95 18.57 18.05 7.50
CA ALA A 95 19.61 19.06 7.35
C ALA A 95 20.23 19.48 8.70
N ALA A 96 19.43 19.41 9.78
CA ALA A 96 19.88 19.63 11.15
C ALA A 96 20.52 18.37 11.81
N GLY A 97 20.76 17.30 11.03
CA GLY A 97 21.32 16.05 11.52
C GLY A 97 20.34 15.21 12.37
N LYS A 98 19.04 15.52 12.31
CA LYS A 98 18.01 14.79 13.05
C LYS A 98 17.31 13.80 12.16
N ARG A 99 17.12 12.58 12.66
CA ARG A 99 16.36 11.52 11.98
C ARG A 99 15.41 10.89 13.00
N ARG A 100 14.11 10.91 12.73
CA ARG A 100 13.09 10.37 13.65
C ARG A 100 13.16 8.86 13.80
N GLY A 101 13.47 8.14 12.70
CA GLY A 101 13.50 6.68 12.69
C GLY A 101 13.78 6.11 11.30
N PRO A 102 13.59 4.79 11.12
CA PRO A 102 13.90 4.09 9.86
C PRO A 102 13.00 4.50 8.70
N LEU A 103 11.84 5.12 8.97
CA LEU A 103 10.88 5.56 7.98
C LEU A 103 10.94 7.07 7.70
N HIS A 104 11.98 7.76 8.15
CA HIS A 104 12.10 9.22 7.99
C HIS A 104 12.07 9.63 6.51
N GLY A 105 11.03 10.38 6.13
CA GLY A 105 10.79 10.82 4.75
C GLY A 105 10.18 9.76 3.82
N ILE A 106 9.76 8.61 4.32
CA ILE A 106 9.20 7.54 3.48
C ILE A 106 7.69 7.77 3.27
N PRO A 107 7.23 7.91 2.00
CA PRO A 107 5.81 8.03 1.69
C PRO A 107 5.06 6.72 1.93
N ILE A 108 3.96 6.79 2.69
CA ILE A 108 3.14 5.63 3.09
C ILE A 108 1.66 5.97 2.88
N VAL A 109 0.87 5.00 2.43
CA VAL A 109 -0.59 5.13 2.41
C VAL A 109 -1.23 4.23 3.45
N LEU A 110 -2.32 4.70 4.07
CA LEU A 110 -3.08 3.95 5.05
C LEU A 110 -4.44 3.56 4.50
N LYS A 111 -4.85 2.32 4.71
CA LYS A 111 -6.23 1.89 4.43
C LYS A 111 -7.22 2.80 5.14
N ASP A 112 -8.30 3.16 4.46
CA ASP A 112 -9.23 4.19 4.92
C ASP A 112 -10.19 3.76 6.04
N ASN A 113 -9.82 2.74 6.79
CA ASN A 113 -10.41 2.39 8.08
C ASN A 113 -9.45 2.60 9.27
N ILE A 114 -8.28 3.21 9.01
CA ILE A 114 -7.24 3.52 10.00
C ILE A 114 -7.29 5.03 10.27
N ASP A 115 -7.55 5.44 11.50
CA ASP A 115 -7.66 6.83 11.89
C ASP A 115 -6.36 7.61 11.75
N THR A 116 -6.50 8.83 11.20
CA THR A 116 -5.43 9.83 11.15
C THR A 116 -5.96 11.18 11.63
N HIS A 117 -5.29 11.77 12.62
CA HIS A 117 -5.64 13.11 13.13
C HIS A 117 -4.98 14.18 12.27
N ASP A 118 -5.57 14.42 11.11
CA ASP A 118 -5.17 15.42 10.13
C ASP A 118 -6.39 15.91 9.35
N LYS A 119 -6.19 16.48 8.16
CA LYS A 119 -7.30 17.00 7.34
C LYS A 119 -8.06 15.92 6.57
N MET A 120 -7.56 14.67 6.54
CA MET A 120 -8.22 13.56 5.87
C MET A 120 -9.32 12.96 6.73
N ALA A 121 -10.35 12.39 6.07
CA ALA A 121 -11.39 11.62 6.74
C ALA A 121 -10.96 10.16 6.96
N THR A 122 -11.66 9.46 7.87
CA THR A 122 -11.62 8.00 7.99
C THR A 122 -13.04 7.49 7.75
N THR A 123 -13.26 6.85 6.60
CA THR A 123 -14.60 6.63 6.09
C THR A 123 -15.00 5.17 5.95
N ALA A 124 -14.06 4.23 6.06
CA ALA A 124 -14.26 2.84 5.66
C ALA A 124 -14.87 2.70 4.24
N GLY A 125 -14.65 3.68 3.37
CA GLY A 125 -15.21 3.75 2.02
C GLY A 125 -16.69 4.13 1.96
N SER A 126 -17.33 4.43 3.09
CA SER A 126 -18.76 4.70 3.20
C SER A 126 -19.07 6.19 3.10
N ARG A 127 -20.06 6.53 2.27
CA ARG A 127 -20.56 7.91 2.17
C ARG A 127 -21.13 8.43 3.47
N ALA A 128 -21.59 7.55 4.37
CA ALA A 128 -22.09 7.95 5.67
C ALA A 128 -21.02 8.58 6.59
N LEU A 129 -19.73 8.32 6.30
CA LEU A 129 -18.59 8.81 7.07
C LEU A 129 -17.72 9.81 6.30
N MET A 130 -18.20 10.39 5.20
CA MET A 130 -17.40 11.31 4.36
C MET A 130 -16.77 12.47 5.14
N ASP A 131 -17.45 12.98 6.17
CA ASP A 131 -17.00 14.09 6.99
C ASP A 131 -16.42 13.64 8.35
N SER A 132 -16.21 12.32 8.52
CA SER A 132 -15.67 11.76 9.76
C SER A 132 -14.19 12.08 9.91
N LYS A 133 -13.89 13.11 10.73
CA LYS A 133 -12.52 13.51 11.08
C LYS A 133 -12.14 12.92 12.43
N PRO A 134 -11.16 12.00 12.50
CA PRO A 134 -10.72 11.44 13.79
C PRO A 134 -10.17 12.49 14.74
N LEU A 135 -10.50 12.37 16.03
CA LEU A 135 -10.03 13.30 17.07
C LEU A 135 -8.59 12.99 17.53
N GLN A 136 -8.05 11.85 17.16
CA GLN A 136 -6.70 11.41 17.46
C GLN A 136 -6.21 10.44 16.37
N ASP A 137 -4.89 10.30 16.23
CA ASP A 137 -4.30 9.23 15.42
C ASP A 137 -4.63 7.86 16.00
N SER A 138 -4.79 6.87 15.14
CA SER A 138 -4.62 5.47 15.54
C SER A 138 -3.21 5.24 16.07
N GLU A 139 -3.01 4.22 16.90
CA GLU A 139 -1.65 3.85 17.35
C GLU A 139 -0.72 3.56 16.15
N VAL A 140 -1.26 2.99 15.08
CA VAL A 140 -0.54 2.76 13.81
C VAL A 140 -0.07 4.07 13.19
N ALA A 141 -0.95 5.05 13.02
CA ALA A 141 -0.60 6.34 12.45
C ALA A 141 0.39 7.12 13.32
N ALA A 142 0.18 7.11 14.64
CA ALA A 142 1.08 7.76 15.60
C ALA A 142 2.51 7.21 15.55
N LYS A 143 2.67 5.88 15.52
CA LYS A 143 3.99 5.23 15.40
C LYS A 143 4.67 5.52 14.08
N LEU A 144 3.94 5.53 12.97
CA LEU A 144 4.49 5.87 11.67
C LEU A 144 5.00 7.31 11.63
N ARG A 145 4.22 8.28 12.15
CA ARG A 145 4.65 9.69 12.26
C ARG A 145 5.87 9.84 13.17
N ALA A 146 5.87 9.14 14.31
CA ALA A 146 7.01 9.16 15.23
C ALA A 146 8.28 8.59 14.59
N ALA A 147 8.17 7.62 13.68
CA ALA A 147 9.28 7.09 12.89
C ALA A 147 9.67 7.96 11.69
N GLY A 148 8.96 9.09 11.46
CA GLY A 148 9.24 10.05 10.40
C GLY A 148 8.59 9.71 9.05
N ALA A 149 7.61 8.81 9.01
CA ALA A 149 6.88 8.50 7.78
C ALA A 149 5.96 9.66 7.36
N ILE A 150 5.78 9.83 6.07
CA ILE A 150 4.80 10.75 5.50
C ILE A 150 3.54 9.96 5.17
N ILE A 151 2.47 10.19 5.92
CA ILE A 151 1.16 9.64 5.57
C ILE A 151 0.66 10.45 4.36
N LEU A 152 0.87 9.85 3.18
CA LEU A 152 0.65 10.51 1.88
C LEU A 152 -0.82 10.57 1.51
N ALA A 153 -1.59 9.53 1.90
CA ALA A 153 -2.97 9.39 1.45
C ALA A 153 -3.73 8.31 2.23
N LYS A 154 -5.05 8.31 2.07
CA LYS A 154 -5.97 7.23 2.47
C LYS A 154 -6.25 6.33 1.27
N ALA A 155 -5.98 5.04 1.41
CA ALA A 155 -6.17 4.03 0.37
C ALA A 155 -7.61 3.52 0.35
N ASN A 156 -8.14 3.34 -0.87
CA ASN A 156 -9.45 2.73 -1.08
C ASN A 156 -9.47 1.28 -0.53
N LEU A 157 -10.67 0.83 -0.23
CA LEU A 157 -10.89 -0.49 0.35
C LEU A 157 -12.23 -1.04 -0.14
N SER A 158 -12.47 -2.33 0.04
CA SER A 158 -13.84 -2.84 -0.01
C SER A 158 -14.61 -2.16 1.12
N GLU A 159 -15.76 -1.56 0.80
CA GLU A 159 -16.57 -0.79 1.76
C GLU A 159 -16.81 -1.58 3.05
N TRP A 160 -16.57 -0.95 4.21
CA TRP A 160 -16.64 -1.60 5.52
C TRP A 160 -15.77 -2.87 5.61
N ALA A 161 -14.63 -2.90 4.91
CA ALA A 161 -13.71 -4.03 4.86
C ALA A 161 -14.38 -5.37 4.45
N ASN A 162 -15.34 -5.33 3.53
CA ASN A 162 -16.24 -6.42 3.11
C ASN A 162 -17.31 -6.84 4.13
N PHE A 163 -17.43 -6.16 5.26
CA PHE A 163 -18.43 -6.49 6.29
C PHE A 163 -19.84 -5.96 5.96
N ARG A 164 -19.99 -5.23 4.84
CA ARG A 164 -21.23 -4.59 4.42
C ARG A 164 -22.37 -5.59 4.10
N GLY A 165 -22.04 -6.77 3.59
CA GLY A 165 -23.04 -7.78 3.18
C GLY A 165 -22.40 -8.97 2.49
N GLN A 166 -23.19 -10.04 2.29
CA GLN A 166 -22.70 -11.31 1.72
C GLN A 166 -22.19 -11.18 0.28
N ASN A 167 -22.76 -10.27 -0.51
CA ASN A 167 -22.39 -10.04 -1.91
C ASN A 167 -21.49 -8.80 -2.08
N SER A 168 -20.63 -8.53 -1.13
CA SER A 168 -19.70 -7.41 -1.18
C SER A 168 -18.63 -7.64 -2.25
N SER A 169 -18.41 -6.65 -3.12
CA SER A 169 -17.36 -6.70 -4.14
C SER A 169 -16.03 -6.24 -3.55
N SER A 170 -14.99 -7.05 -3.69
CA SER A 170 -13.64 -6.68 -3.27
C SER A 170 -13.12 -5.48 -4.04
N GLY A 171 -12.67 -4.46 -3.31
CA GLY A 171 -12.10 -3.23 -3.85
C GLY A 171 -13.13 -2.17 -4.28
N TRP A 172 -14.43 -2.39 -4.06
CA TRP A 172 -15.45 -1.38 -4.32
C TRP A 172 -15.80 -0.62 -3.04
N SER A 173 -15.93 0.70 -3.17
CA SER A 173 -16.46 1.57 -2.12
C SER A 173 -17.48 2.58 -2.66
N GLY A 174 -18.38 3.04 -1.80
CA GLY A 174 -19.38 4.05 -2.16
C GLY A 174 -18.77 5.42 -2.47
N ILE A 175 -17.56 5.70 -1.95
CA ILE A 175 -16.87 6.98 -2.15
C ILE A 175 -16.07 6.98 -3.45
N ASN A 176 -15.28 5.92 -3.71
CA ASN A 176 -14.30 5.93 -4.80
C ASN A 176 -14.58 4.89 -5.91
N GLY A 177 -15.64 4.08 -5.76
CA GLY A 177 -15.97 3.01 -6.71
C GLY A 177 -14.96 1.86 -6.67
N GLN A 178 -14.80 1.16 -7.80
CA GLN A 178 -14.01 -0.06 -7.91
C GLN A 178 -12.52 0.23 -8.12
N THR A 179 -11.68 -0.19 -7.19
CA THR A 179 -10.22 -0.28 -7.38
C THR A 179 -9.91 -1.35 -8.41
N LYS A 180 -9.02 -1.06 -9.35
CA LYS A 180 -8.59 -1.98 -10.41
C LYS A 180 -7.25 -2.63 -10.07
N ASN A 181 -7.04 -3.85 -10.57
CA ASN A 181 -5.72 -4.49 -10.50
C ASN A 181 -4.77 -3.80 -11.48
N PRO A 182 -3.56 -3.35 -11.06
CA PRO A 182 -2.61 -2.62 -11.92
C PRO A 182 -2.10 -3.43 -13.11
N TYR A 183 -2.01 -4.75 -13.00
CA TYR A 183 -1.56 -5.63 -14.08
C TYR A 183 -2.67 -5.94 -15.08
N VAL A 184 -3.91 -6.04 -14.60
CA VAL A 184 -5.07 -6.38 -15.43
C VAL A 184 -6.24 -5.49 -15.04
N LEU A 185 -6.37 -4.34 -15.70
CA LEU A 185 -7.34 -3.29 -15.36
C LEU A 185 -8.82 -3.72 -15.33
N THR A 186 -9.14 -4.86 -15.95
CA THR A 186 -10.49 -5.47 -15.95
C THR A 186 -10.72 -6.41 -14.78
N ARG A 187 -9.70 -6.66 -13.94
CA ARG A 187 -9.81 -7.52 -12.76
C ARG A 187 -9.85 -6.69 -11.48
N ASN A 188 -10.50 -7.21 -10.44
CA ASN A 188 -10.39 -6.61 -9.12
C ASN A 188 -9.05 -7.02 -8.46
N PRO A 189 -8.52 -6.18 -7.56
CA PRO A 189 -7.23 -6.41 -6.91
C PRO A 189 -7.32 -7.31 -5.66
N CYS A 190 -8.41 -8.05 -5.46
CA CYS A 190 -8.81 -8.63 -4.18
C CYS A 190 -9.04 -7.54 -3.10
N GLY A 191 -9.29 -7.94 -1.87
CA GLY A 191 -9.55 -7.00 -0.77
C GLY A 191 -9.55 -7.70 0.60
N SER A 192 -9.86 -6.97 1.61
CA SER A 192 -10.46 -5.60 1.60
C SER A 192 -9.42 -4.46 1.50
N SER A 193 -8.11 -4.68 1.72
CA SER A 193 -7.06 -3.66 1.56
C SER A 193 -6.69 -3.47 0.07
N ALA A 194 -7.70 -3.31 -0.78
CA ALA A 194 -7.57 -3.28 -2.24
C ALA A 194 -6.71 -2.12 -2.74
N GLY A 195 -6.99 -0.91 -2.26
CA GLY A 195 -6.22 0.28 -2.62
C GLY A 195 -4.80 0.25 -2.09
N SER A 196 -4.58 -0.28 -0.87
CA SER A 196 -3.25 -0.48 -0.31
C SER A 196 -2.39 -1.37 -1.21
N GLY A 197 -2.92 -2.53 -1.64
CA GLY A 197 -2.24 -3.44 -2.54
C GLY A 197 -1.96 -2.83 -3.92
N ALA A 198 -2.98 -2.25 -4.55
CA ALA A 198 -2.86 -1.65 -5.88
C ALA A 198 -1.91 -0.44 -5.89
N ALA A 199 -1.94 0.42 -4.85
CA ALA A 199 -1.07 1.59 -4.77
C ALA A 199 0.40 1.21 -4.66
N VAL A 200 0.75 0.22 -3.82
CA VAL A 200 2.13 -0.27 -3.69
C VAL A 200 2.62 -0.88 -4.99
N SER A 201 1.83 -1.76 -5.60
CA SER A 201 2.16 -2.42 -6.87
C SER A 201 2.35 -1.43 -8.02
N ALA A 202 1.52 -0.37 -8.09
CA ALA A 202 1.62 0.65 -9.13
C ALA A 202 2.67 1.74 -8.84
N ASN A 203 3.47 1.59 -7.76
CA ASN A 203 4.44 2.61 -7.34
C ASN A 203 3.82 3.98 -7.04
N LEU A 204 2.63 4.02 -6.44
CA LEU A 204 1.99 5.26 -5.97
C LEU A 204 2.43 5.62 -4.54
N THR A 205 3.13 4.72 -3.91
CA THR A 205 3.71 4.83 -2.58
C THR A 205 4.86 3.83 -2.44
N VAL A 206 5.68 3.97 -1.42
CA VAL A 206 6.73 2.99 -1.11
C VAL A 206 6.13 1.75 -0.47
N LEU A 207 5.27 1.96 0.52
CA LEU A 207 4.56 0.90 1.24
C LEU A 207 3.19 1.37 1.69
N ALA A 208 2.37 0.44 2.15
CA ALA A 208 1.05 0.73 2.69
C ALA A 208 0.78 -0.05 3.97
N ILE A 209 -0.19 0.41 4.75
CA ILE A 209 -0.74 -0.37 5.84
C ILE A 209 -2.16 -0.82 5.46
N GLY A 210 -2.36 -2.13 5.52
CA GLY A 210 -3.67 -2.76 5.41
C GLY A 210 -4.22 -3.19 6.75
N THR A 211 -5.44 -3.71 6.75
CA THR A 211 -6.05 -4.40 7.90
C THR A 211 -6.62 -5.72 7.45
N GLU A 212 -6.57 -6.71 8.31
CA GLU A 212 -7.10 -8.03 8.03
C GLU A 212 -7.85 -8.62 9.22
N THR A 213 -9.03 -9.13 8.91
CA THR A 213 -9.78 -10.07 9.74
C THR A 213 -9.57 -11.48 9.21
N ASN A 214 -9.79 -11.67 7.89
CA ASN A 214 -9.60 -12.92 7.18
C ASN A 214 -9.25 -12.64 5.70
N GLY A 215 -7.99 -12.76 5.34
CA GLY A 215 -7.50 -12.60 3.96
C GLY A 215 -7.26 -11.16 3.50
N SER A 216 -7.65 -10.14 4.26
CA SER A 216 -7.73 -8.75 3.75
C SER A 216 -6.40 -8.01 3.62
N ILE A 217 -5.27 -8.58 4.02
CA ILE A 217 -3.89 -8.16 3.68
C ILE A 217 -3.30 -9.13 2.67
N VAL A 218 -3.37 -10.44 2.98
CA VAL A 218 -2.65 -11.44 2.20
C VAL A 218 -3.25 -11.64 0.81
N CYS A 219 -4.59 -11.58 0.65
CA CYS A 219 -5.23 -11.71 -0.65
C CYS A 219 -4.90 -10.53 -1.59
N PRO A 220 -5.09 -9.25 -1.22
CA PRO A 220 -4.70 -8.16 -2.11
C PRO A 220 -3.18 -8.09 -2.32
N SER A 221 -2.34 -8.53 -1.37
CA SER A 221 -0.90 -8.62 -1.60
C SER A 221 -0.58 -9.64 -2.69
N ASN A 222 -1.15 -10.83 -2.60
CA ASN A 222 -0.97 -11.87 -3.62
C ASN A 222 -1.48 -11.42 -5.00
N ALA A 223 -2.71 -10.88 -5.07
CA ALA A 223 -3.33 -10.46 -6.32
C ALA A 223 -2.60 -9.29 -7.03
N ASN A 224 -1.84 -8.51 -6.28
CA ASN A 224 -1.09 -7.36 -6.80
C ASN A 224 0.43 -7.60 -6.83
N GLY A 225 0.91 -8.83 -6.56
CA GLY A 225 2.32 -9.22 -6.69
C GLY A 225 3.25 -8.50 -5.70
N ILE A 226 2.80 -8.29 -4.47
CA ILE A 226 3.57 -7.64 -3.40
C ILE A 226 3.62 -8.52 -2.15
N VAL A 227 4.44 -8.13 -1.18
CA VAL A 227 4.54 -8.78 0.13
C VAL A 227 3.56 -8.15 1.11
N GLY A 228 2.72 -8.97 1.76
CA GLY A 228 1.88 -8.56 2.87
C GLY A 228 2.16 -9.39 4.12
N ILE A 229 2.33 -8.73 5.25
CA ILE A 229 2.48 -9.42 6.53
C ILE A 229 1.21 -9.24 7.36
N LYS A 230 0.50 -10.35 7.59
CA LYS A 230 -0.54 -10.42 8.61
C LYS A 230 0.08 -10.94 9.91
N PRO A 231 0.36 -10.08 10.88
CA PRO A 231 0.96 -10.53 12.14
C PRO A 231 -0.06 -11.28 13.02
N THR A 232 0.45 -11.89 14.07
CA THR A 232 -0.39 -12.43 15.12
C THR A 232 -1.21 -11.31 15.78
N VAL A 233 -2.49 -11.57 16.06
CA VAL A 233 -3.39 -10.62 16.74
C VAL A 233 -2.79 -10.19 18.07
N GLY A 234 -2.71 -8.88 18.30
CA GLY A 234 -2.09 -8.28 19.46
C GLY A 234 -0.60 -7.93 19.31
N LEU A 235 0.04 -8.25 18.17
CA LEU A 235 1.40 -7.77 17.91
C LEU A 235 1.39 -6.28 17.50
N ILE A 236 0.37 -5.85 16.78
CA ILE A 236 0.10 -4.45 16.41
C ILE A 236 -1.22 -4.03 17.03
N SER A 237 -1.26 -2.84 17.60
CA SER A 237 -2.49 -2.27 18.18
C SER A 237 -3.56 -2.01 17.10
N ARG A 238 -4.82 -2.19 17.51
CA ARG A 238 -6.02 -1.90 16.73
C ARG A 238 -6.72 -0.62 17.17
N SER A 239 -6.15 0.12 18.12
CA SER A 239 -6.71 1.39 18.60
C SER A 239 -6.80 2.40 17.45
N GLY A 240 -8.00 2.96 17.21
CA GLY A 240 -8.26 3.87 16.10
C GLY A 240 -8.37 3.16 14.75
N ILE A 241 -8.73 1.87 14.73
CA ILE A 241 -9.07 1.13 13.50
C ILE A 241 -10.54 0.74 13.58
N ILE A 242 -11.33 1.06 12.55
CA ILE A 242 -12.72 0.65 12.46
C ILE A 242 -12.79 -0.88 12.46
N PRO A 243 -13.47 -1.51 13.45
CA PRO A 243 -13.36 -2.94 13.70
C PRO A 243 -14.33 -3.78 12.87
N ILE A 244 -13.98 -5.06 12.74
CA ILE A 244 -14.89 -6.15 12.34
C ILE A 244 -14.98 -7.18 13.47
N SER A 245 -13.84 -7.76 13.87
CA SER A 245 -13.77 -8.86 14.82
C SER A 245 -12.73 -8.62 15.91
N PHE A 246 -13.18 -8.56 17.15
CA PHE A 246 -12.29 -8.38 18.29
C PHE A 246 -11.22 -9.48 18.42
N THR A 247 -11.49 -10.68 17.92
CA THR A 247 -10.60 -11.85 18.06
C THR A 247 -9.67 -12.07 16.87
N GLN A 248 -9.96 -11.45 15.72
CA GLN A 248 -9.24 -11.74 14.46
C GLN A 248 -8.54 -10.52 13.85
N ASP A 249 -9.02 -9.30 14.13
CA ASP A 249 -8.52 -8.10 13.48
C ASP A 249 -7.06 -7.81 13.83
N THR A 250 -6.32 -7.39 12.81
CA THR A 250 -4.97 -6.85 12.93
C THR A 250 -4.70 -5.85 11.80
N ALA A 251 -3.75 -4.94 12.01
CA ALA A 251 -3.11 -4.18 10.95
C ALA A 251 -1.82 -4.89 10.51
N GLY A 252 -1.33 -4.55 9.31
CA GLY A 252 -0.05 -5.07 8.87
C GLY A 252 0.50 -4.37 7.63
N PRO A 253 1.84 -4.39 7.45
CA PRO A 253 2.51 -3.76 6.34
C PRO A 253 2.34 -4.53 5.04
N MET A 254 2.23 -3.76 3.94
CA MET A 254 2.18 -4.22 2.56
C MET A 254 3.23 -3.46 1.77
N ALA A 255 4.20 -4.15 1.17
CA ALA A 255 5.36 -3.54 0.51
C ALA A 255 5.80 -4.36 -0.72
N ARG A 256 6.61 -3.77 -1.61
CA ARG A 256 7.19 -4.51 -2.74
C ARG A 256 8.26 -5.49 -2.29
N THR A 257 8.99 -5.18 -1.22
CA THR A 257 10.05 -6.05 -0.70
C THR A 257 9.71 -6.59 0.69
N LEU A 258 10.19 -7.79 1.01
CA LEU A 258 10.08 -8.35 2.35
C LEU A 258 10.82 -7.48 3.38
N THR A 259 11.95 -6.91 3.00
CA THR A 259 12.75 -6.03 3.88
C THR A 259 11.95 -4.83 4.34
N ASP A 260 11.27 -4.12 3.42
CA ASP A 260 10.45 -2.95 3.77
C ASP A 260 9.27 -3.33 4.67
N ALA A 261 8.61 -4.46 4.37
CA ALA A 261 7.52 -4.97 5.19
C ALA A 261 8.00 -5.29 6.61
N VAL A 262 9.16 -5.91 6.76
CA VAL A 262 9.76 -6.30 8.05
C VAL A 262 10.23 -5.09 8.84
N LEU A 263 10.89 -4.11 8.22
CA LEU A 263 11.27 -2.85 8.88
C LEU A 263 10.03 -2.10 9.41
N THR A 264 8.99 -2.03 8.58
CA THR A 264 7.73 -1.39 8.97
C THR A 264 7.03 -2.16 10.10
N LEU A 265 7.07 -3.49 10.08
CA LEU A 265 6.55 -4.32 11.17
C LEU A 265 7.19 -3.92 12.50
N GLY A 266 8.51 -3.81 12.55
CA GLY A 266 9.25 -3.42 13.76
C GLY A 266 8.80 -2.06 14.33
N VAL A 267 8.52 -1.09 13.46
CA VAL A 267 7.99 0.23 13.86
C VAL A 267 6.60 0.11 14.50
N LEU A 268 5.76 -0.78 13.98
CA LEU A 268 4.34 -0.87 14.38
C LEU A 268 4.10 -1.68 15.65
N THR A 269 5.03 -2.56 16.04
CA THR A 269 4.83 -3.48 17.16
C THR A 269 4.92 -2.79 18.53
N GLY A 270 4.36 -3.45 19.55
CA GLY A 270 4.47 -3.06 20.94
C GLY A 270 3.14 -2.92 21.66
N VAL A 271 3.23 -2.72 22.97
CA VAL A 271 2.06 -2.66 23.86
C VAL A 271 1.38 -1.29 23.76
N ASP A 272 0.08 -1.33 23.54
CA ASP A 272 -0.82 -0.19 23.67
C ASP A 272 -1.84 -0.45 24.79
N LYS A 273 -1.90 0.46 25.76
CA LYS A 273 -2.85 0.36 26.90
C LYS A 273 -4.32 0.42 26.47
N LYS A 274 -4.60 0.99 25.28
CA LYS A 274 -5.95 1.11 24.72
C LYS A 274 -6.40 -0.19 24.02
N ASP A 275 -5.46 -1.08 23.65
CA ASP A 275 -5.76 -2.41 23.08
C ASP A 275 -5.17 -3.52 23.95
N SER A 276 -6.01 -4.08 24.82
CA SER A 276 -5.61 -5.12 25.77
C SER A 276 -5.03 -6.38 25.13
N LYS A 277 -5.31 -6.65 23.84
CA LYS A 277 -4.71 -7.77 23.11
C LYS A 277 -3.20 -7.63 22.95
N THR A 278 -2.69 -6.39 22.94
CA THR A 278 -1.25 -6.14 22.81
C THR A 278 -0.46 -6.49 24.06
N LEU A 279 -1.11 -6.67 25.23
CA LEU A 279 -0.44 -7.08 26.47
C LEU A 279 0.23 -8.45 26.33
N ALA A 280 -0.35 -9.36 25.53
CA ALA A 280 0.21 -10.68 25.27
C ALA A 280 1.54 -10.64 24.48
N SER A 281 1.82 -9.53 23.78
CA SER A 281 3.05 -9.37 23.00
C SER A 281 4.21 -8.75 23.78
N LYS A 282 4.02 -8.33 25.02
CA LYS A 282 4.96 -7.50 25.80
C LYS A 282 6.40 -8.02 25.80
N GLU A 283 6.57 -9.36 25.91
CA GLU A 283 7.89 -9.99 25.98
C GLU A 283 8.29 -10.68 24.67
N HIS A 284 7.45 -10.58 23.65
CA HIS A 284 7.62 -11.26 22.37
C HIS A 284 7.75 -10.31 21.18
N ALA A 285 7.27 -9.06 21.32
CA ALA A 285 7.38 -8.06 20.27
C ALA A 285 8.81 -7.53 20.20
N LEU A 286 9.35 -7.48 18.98
CA LEU A 286 10.64 -6.87 18.68
C LEU A 286 10.41 -5.54 17.97
N THR A 287 11.32 -4.60 18.16
CA THR A 287 11.36 -3.32 17.41
C THR A 287 12.14 -3.44 16.11
N ASP A 288 12.90 -4.53 15.92
CA ASP A 288 13.65 -4.85 14.72
C ASP A 288 13.58 -6.35 14.42
N TYR A 289 13.00 -6.70 13.29
CA TYR A 289 12.93 -8.07 12.78
C TYR A 289 13.92 -8.33 11.64
N SER A 290 14.74 -7.36 11.24
CA SER A 290 15.70 -7.49 10.14
C SER A 290 16.76 -8.58 10.37
N PRO A 291 17.19 -8.92 11.61
CA PRO A 291 18.14 -10.01 11.84
C PRO A 291 17.62 -11.40 11.41
N PHE A 292 16.30 -11.53 11.20
CA PHE A 292 15.68 -12.78 10.72
C PHE A 292 15.61 -12.88 9.20
N LEU A 293 16.00 -11.84 8.45
CA LEU A 293 16.09 -11.85 7.00
C LEU A 293 17.36 -12.57 6.55
N LYS A 294 17.32 -13.91 6.57
CA LYS A 294 18.44 -14.79 6.21
C LYS A 294 18.05 -15.67 5.04
N LEU A 295 18.88 -15.72 3.97
CA LEU A 295 18.64 -16.57 2.80
C LEU A 295 18.61 -18.07 3.16
N ASP A 296 19.39 -18.46 4.15
CA ASP A 296 19.48 -19.84 4.66
C ASP A 296 18.58 -20.11 5.86
N GLY A 297 17.71 -19.17 6.22
CA GLY A 297 16.91 -19.23 7.45
C GLY A 297 15.98 -20.42 7.56
N VAL A 298 15.63 -21.04 6.43
CA VAL A 298 14.79 -22.26 6.38
C VAL A 298 15.60 -23.54 6.21
N GLN A 299 16.90 -23.44 6.04
CA GLN A 299 17.76 -24.64 5.85
C GLN A 299 17.69 -25.54 7.08
N GLY A 300 17.45 -26.83 6.84
CA GLY A 300 17.30 -27.84 7.90
C GLY A 300 15.99 -27.75 8.71
N LYS A 301 15.08 -26.83 8.35
CA LYS A 301 13.75 -26.75 8.97
C LYS A 301 12.77 -27.70 8.31
N ARG A 302 11.84 -28.22 9.07
CA ARG A 302 10.68 -28.97 8.55
C ARG A 302 9.57 -27.98 8.23
N ILE A 303 9.20 -27.93 6.95
CA ILE A 303 8.10 -27.08 6.47
C ILE A 303 6.93 -28.01 6.14
N ALA A 304 5.75 -27.69 6.69
CA ALA A 304 4.51 -28.39 6.38
C ALA A 304 3.78 -27.67 5.23
N LEU A 305 3.41 -28.43 4.20
CA LEU A 305 2.55 -27.91 3.15
C LEU A 305 1.09 -28.31 3.42
N TYR A 306 0.20 -27.33 3.56
CA TYR A 306 -1.23 -27.56 3.63
C TYR A 306 -1.77 -27.86 2.23
N THR A 307 -2.15 -29.10 1.99
CA THR A 307 -2.50 -29.60 0.63
C THR A 307 -3.99 -29.57 0.30
N ALA A 308 -4.87 -29.29 1.28
CA ALA A 308 -6.32 -29.33 1.04
C ALA A 308 -6.82 -28.38 -0.08
N PRO A 309 -6.25 -27.17 -0.27
CA PRO A 309 -6.67 -26.28 -1.36
C PRO A 309 -5.99 -26.58 -2.69
N LEU A 310 -5.09 -27.55 -2.77
CA LEU A 310 -4.44 -27.96 -4.01
C LEU A 310 -5.38 -28.81 -4.85
N GLY A 311 -5.30 -28.68 -6.17
CA GLY A 311 -6.11 -29.40 -7.16
C GLY A 311 -7.08 -28.51 -7.93
N GLU A 312 -7.31 -27.27 -7.49
CA GLU A 312 -8.19 -26.34 -8.19
C GLU A 312 -7.50 -25.58 -9.33
N ASN A 313 -6.18 -25.34 -9.21
CA ASN A 313 -5.39 -24.65 -10.24
C ASN A 313 -4.01 -25.30 -10.38
N THR A 314 -3.82 -26.06 -11.45
CA THR A 314 -2.59 -26.83 -11.70
C THR A 314 -1.33 -25.96 -11.86
N GLU A 315 -1.45 -24.74 -12.38
CA GLU A 315 -0.32 -23.82 -12.55
C GLU A 315 0.14 -23.29 -11.18
N VAL A 316 -0.81 -22.86 -10.34
CA VAL A 316 -0.54 -22.42 -8.96
C VAL A 316 0.03 -23.57 -8.14
N ASP A 317 -0.56 -24.75 -8.23
CA ASP A 317 -0.09 -25.97 -7.53
C ASP A 317 1.35 -26.31 -7.90
N SER A 318 1.69 -26.18 -9.19
CA SER A 318 3.05 -26.42 -9.68
C SER A 318 4.06 -25.43 -9.09
N LEU A 319 3.68 -24.15 -8.98
CA LEU A 319 4.52 -23.12 -8.36
C LEU A 319 4.73 -23.39 -6.87
N VAL A 320 3.65 -23.65 -6.15
CA VAL A 320 3.69 -23.93 -4.69
C VAL A 320 4.55 -25.17 -4.38
N ARG A 321 4.53 -26.21 -5.22
CA ARG A 321 5.34 -27.42 -5.01
C ARG A 321 6.81 -27.25 -5.38
N LYS A 322 7.14 -26.23 -6.19
CA LYS A 322 8.53 -25.91 -6.59
C LYS A 322 9.24 -24.94 -5.65
N SER A 323 8.45 -24.14 -4.88
CA SER A 323 8.99 -23.21 -3.89
C SER A 323 9.38 -23.93 -2.61
#